data_2e092ecc4e4518b152b5db38e631e3c2
#
_entry.id   2e092ecc4e4518b152b5db38e631e3c2
#
_cell.length_a   1.000
_cell.length_b   1.000
_cell.length_c   1.000
_cell.angle_alpha   90.00
_cell.angle_beta   90.00
_cell.angle_gamma   90.00
#
_symmetry.space_group_name_H-M   'P 1'
#
loop_
_entity.id
_entity.type
_entity.pdbx_description
1 polymer ?
#
loop_
_entity_poly.entity_id
_entity_poly.type
_entity_poly.pdbx_seq_one_letter_code
_entity_poly.pdbx_strand_id
1 'polypeptide(L)'
;TAMSLKCKILLLAASHLLNDKEPYCTAEPQEAVINHQVWYGGYKPELWKACLTACEEFFQALQVNGHYELVQAVGDTNDAYRAAFNKAYFLRENSELLISTRIIGKYNWDWWYYWGDWVPNGGYTPTLEYMEMFPMATGESFDFDKAVQNNNMFFENNDYNKPTRDPRLYETILVNGAKWSGRSVELWVGGRENANSTSTETGQYATGFGLYKFYKEGKGSLANNYLEWPYLRMSEMYLIYAEALLKNNQPKLAIEMVDKVRARVGLKGLIESNQDKNLLSDSNALMEEILRERACELGLEDVRFFDMIRNKRADLFERPLHGLLIERADGGSGSWSDKPEDKRGPFPTKFKYTQFKISNSARAWWTNFNSKWYLSAFPVNEVNKGYGLTQNPGW
;
A
#
# COMPACT_ATOMS: atom_id res chain seq x y z
N THR A 1 -10.73 21.09 2.01
CA THR A 1 -10.76 20.11 3.14
C THR A 1 -12.15 19.55 3.37
N ALA A 2 -13.21 20.34 3.69
CA ALA A 2 -14.56 19.82 3.94
C ALA A 2 -15.15 19.05 2.74
N MET A 3 -15.00 19.58 1.54
CA MET A 3 -15.48 18.93 0.30
C MET A 3 -14.75 17.61 0.04
N SER A 4 -13.44 17.53 0.28
CA SER A 4 -12.69 16.28 0.13
C SER A 4 -13.14 15.21 1.11
N LEU A 5 -13.42 15.58 2.36
CA LEU A 5 -13.98 14.67 3.35
C LEU A 5 -15.40 14.18 2.95
N LYS A 6 -16.24 15.07 2.38
CA LYS A 6 -17.55 14.70 1.80
C LYS A 6 -17.40 13.60 0.75
N CYS A 7 -16.43 13.72 -0.17
CA CYS A 7 -16.18 12.70 -1.20
C CYS A 7 -15.79 11.36 -0.56
N LYS A 8 -14.89 11.35 0.43
CA LYS A 8 -14.47 10.12 1.11
C LYS A 8 -15.62 9.45 1.89
N ILE A 9 -16.46 10.22 2.56
CA ILE A 9 -17.65 9.71 3.25
C ILE A 9 -18.63 9.08 2.24
N LEU A 10 -18.89 9.76 1.13
CA LEU A 10 -19.81 9.25 0.09
C LEU A 10 -19.24 8.02 -0.62
N LEU A 11 -17.92 7.92 -0.83
CA LEU A 11 -17.29 6.69 -1.29
C LEU A 11 -17.59 5.52 -0.36
N LEU A 12 -17.39 5.70 0.96
CA LEU A 12 -17.64 4.65 1.94
C LEU A 12 -19.13 4.26 1.96
N ALA A 13 -20.03 5.24 1.94
CA ALA A 13 -21.48 5.02 1.91
C ALA A 13 -21.93 4.27 0.64
N ALA A 14 -21.34 4.57 -0.53
CA ALA A 14 -21.67 3.93 -1.80
C ALA A 14 -21.05 2.54 -1.96
N SER A 15 -20.04 2.19 -1.16
CA SER A 15 -19.29 0.94 -1.30
C SER A 15 -20.08 -0.30 -0.90
N HIS A 16 -19.67 -1.46 -1.44
CA HIS A 16 -20.37 -2.75 -1.33
C HIS A 16 -20.63 -3.23 0.10
N LEU A 17 -19.85 -2.80 1.09
CA LEU A 17 -20.07 -3.19 2.48
C LEU A 17 -21.47 -2.84 2.97
N LEU A 18 -21.91 -1.61 2.66
CA LEU A 18 -23.19 -1.07 3.10
C LEU A 18 -24.23 -1.03 1.98
N ASN A 19 -23.78 -0.89 0.72
CA ASN A 19 -24.59 -0.68 -0.47
C ASN A 19 -24.47 -1.86 -1.44
N ASP A 20 -25.10 -2.98 -1.07
CA ASP A 20 -25.12 -4.18 -1.91
C ASP A 20 -26.52 -4.80 -1.89
N LYS A 21 -26.77 -5.79 -2.77
CA LYS A 21 -28.01 -6.56 -2.83
C LYS A 21 -28.30 -7.29 -1.51
N GLU A 22 -27.23 -7.82 -0.88
CA GLU A 22 -27.29 -8.58 0.36
C GLU A 22 -26.41 -7.95 1.45
N PRO A 23 -26.76 -8.08 2.72
CA PRO A 23 -25.90 -7.61 3.81
C PRO A 23 -24.58 -8.39 3.84
N TYR A 24 -23.56 -7.83 4.48
CA TYR A 24 -22.24 -8.44 4.54
C TYR A 24 -22.17 -9.70 5.41
N CYS A 25 -23.10 -9.84 6.36
CA CYS A 25 -23.17 -10.98 7.27
C CYS A 25 -24.64 -11.28 7.61
N THR A 26 -25.03 -12.55 7.53
CA THR A 26 -26.39 -13.04 7.80
C THR A 26 -26.49 -13.82 9.13
N ALA A 27 -25.41 -13.87 9.92
CA ALA A 27 -25.41 -14.51 11.23
C ALA A 27 -26.08 -13.60 12.28
N GLU A 28 -26.69 -14.22 13.28
CA GLU A 28 -27.30 -13.48 14.43
C GLU A 28 -26.24 -12.75 15.28
N PRO A 29 -26.55 -11.60 15.90
CA PRO A 29 -27.85 -10.90 15.85
C PRO A 29 -28.05 -10.12 14.54
N GLN A 30 -29.31 -9.97 14.09
CA GLN A 30 -29.66 -9.28 12.83
C GLN A 30 -30.31 -7.90 13.04
N GLU A 31 -30.41 -7.44 14.26
CA GLU A 31 -31.09 -6.18 14.57
C GLU A 31 -30.49 -4.98 13.83
N ALA A 32 -29.16 -4.87 13.77
CA ALA A 32 -28.49 -3.80 13.04
C ALA A 32 -28.73 -3.85 11.52
N VAL A 33 -28.95 -5.03 10.93
CA VAL A 33 -29.32 -5.22 9.53
C VAL A 33 -30.77 -4.80 9.30
N ILE A 34 -31.69 -5.27 10.14
CA ILE A 34 -33.15 -4.97 10.06
C ILE A 34 -33.39 -3.46 10.19
N ASN A 35 -32.65 -2.82 11.08
CA ASN A 35 -32.73 -1.37 11.33
C ASN A 35 -31.93 -0.53 10.33
N HIS A 36 -31.37 -1.14 9.26
CA HIS A 36 -30.58 -0.46 8.23
C HIS A 36 -29.37 0.33 8.76
N GLN A 37 -28.76 -0.09 9.85
CA GLN A 37 -27.59 0.56 10.45
C GLN A 37 -26.28 0.16 9.76
N VAL A 38 -26.23 -1.06 9.20
CA VAL A 38 -25.03 -1.64 8.55
C VAL A 38 -25.29 -2.11 7.11
N TRP A 39 -26.49 -1.90 6.60
CA TRP A 39 -26.92 -2.23 5.24
C TRP A 39 -28.16 -1.42 4.85
N TYR A 40 -28.20 -0.89 3.65
CA TYR A 40 -29.30 0.01 3.22
C TYR A 40 -30.56 -0.71 2.71
N GLY A 41 -30.65 -2.03 2.87
CA GLY A 41 -31.82 -2.80 2.40
C GLY A 41 -31.80 -3.09 0.91
N GLY A 42 -30.63 -3.03 0.25
CA GLY A 42 -30.45 -3.26 -1.16
C GLY A 42 -29.47 -2.30 -1.81
N TYR A 43 -29.13 -2.56 -3.06
CA TYR A 43 -28.24 -1.71 -3.83
C TYR A 43 -28.93 -0.42 -4.28
N LYS A 44 -28.32 0.72 -4.00
CA LYS A 44 -28.80 2.08 -4.30
C LYS A 44 -27.79 2.80 -5.21
N PRO A 45 -28.00 2.82 -6.54
CA PRO A 45 -27.07 3.46 -7.49
C PRO A 45 -26.95 4.98 -7.27
N GLU A 46 -27.95 5.62 -6.69
CA GLU A 46 -27.94 7.04 -6.36
C GLU A 46 -26.82 7.44 -5.41
N LEU A 47 -26.32 6.53 -4.57
CA LEU A 47 -25.18 6.80 -3.70
C LEU A 47 -23.87 6.98 -4.50
N TRP A 48 -23.68 6.19 -5.55
CA TRP A 48 -22.55 6.37 -6.47
C TRP A 48 -22.68 7.67 -7.28
N LYS A 49 -23.89 8.04 -7.68
CA LYS A 49 -24.14 9.32 -8.32
C LYS A 49 -23.83 10.50 -7.40
N ALA A 50 -24.23 10.41 -6.11
CA ALA A 50 -23.91 11.43 -5.11
C ALA A 50 -22.39 11.55 -4.89
N CYS A 51 -21.67 10.42 -4.85
CA CYS A 51 -20.21 10.41 -4.76
C CYS A 51 -19.57 11.09 -5.98
N LEU A 52 -20.03 10.78 -7.19
CA LEU A 52 -19.57 11.39 -8.43
C LEU A 52 -19.78 12.92 -8.39
N THR A 53 -21.00 13.36 -8.11
CA THR A 53 -21.32 14.81 -8.04
C THR A 53 -20.44 15.52 -7.01
N ALA A 54 -20.20 14.92 -5.85
CA ALA A 54 -19.33 15.53 -4.82
C ALA A 54 -17.86 15.66 -5.31
N CYS A 55 -17.36 14.69 -6.08
CA CYS A 55 -16.04 14.77 -6.69
C CYS A 55 -15.97 15.86 -7.75
N GLU A 56 -16.99 15.97 -8.62
CA GLU A 56 -17.09 17.02 -9.62
C GLU A 56 -17.11 18.42 -8.99
N GLU A 57 -17.94 18.61 -7.95
CA GLU A 57 -17.99 19.85 -7.16
C GLU A 57 -16.61 20.17 -6.55
N PHE A 58 -15.91 19.18 -6.00
CA PHE A 58 -14.59 19.35 -5.41
C PHE A 58 -13.57 19.82 -6.45
N PHE A 59 -13.47 19.14 -7.61
CA PHE A 59 -12.51 19.49 -8.64
C PHE A 59 -12.85 20.82 -9.32
N GLN A 60 -14.12 21.15 -9.48
CA GLN A 60 -14.55 22.46 -9.96
C GLN A 60 -14.16 23.59 -8.99
N ALA A 61 -14.41 23.41 -7.69
CA ALA A 61 -14.00 24.36 -6.67
C ALA A 61 -12.47 24.52 -6.60
N LEU A 62 -11.75 23.44 -6.84
CA LEU A 62 -10.28 23.44 -6.90
C LEU A 62 -9.77 24.27 -8.06
N GLN A 63 -10.37 24.19 -9.24
CA GLN A 63 -9.99 24.98 -10.42
C GLN A 63 -10.19 26.49 -10.19
N VAL A 64 -11.23 26.88 -9.44
CA VAL A 64 -11.56 28.28 -9.20
C VAL A 64 -10.76 28.90 -8.05
N ASN A 65 -10.56 28.16 -6.96
CA ASN A 65 -10.08 28.70 -5.69
C ASN A 65 -8.88 27.92 -5.10
N GLY A 66 -8.45 26.85 -5.78
CA GLY A 66 -7.56 25.89 -5.16
C GLY A 66 -6.08 26.17 -5.35
N HIS A 67 -5.31 25.73 -4.36
CA HIS A 67 -3.87 25.67 -4.37
C HIS A 67 -3.35 24.24 -4.19
N TYR A 68 -4.26 23.25 -4.24
CA TYR A 68 -3.90 21.84 -4.06
C TYR A 68 -3.71 21.18 -5.41
N GLU A 69 -2.62 20.45 -5.52
CA GLU A 69 -2.26 19.68 -6.72
C GLU A 69 -1.38 18.48 -6.35
N LEU A 70 -1.22 17.53 -7.27
CA LEU A 70 -0.25 16.46 -7.11
C LEU A 70 1.18 17.05 -7.10
N VAL A 71 1.97 16.66 -6.13
CA VAL A 71 3.41 16.98 -6.10
C VAL A 71 4.07 16.34 -7.31
N GLN A 72 4.66 17.14 -8.18
CA GLN A 72 5.32 16.67 -9.41
C GLN A 72 6.80 16.41 -9.19
N ALA A 73 7.34 15.44 -9.92
CA ALA A 73 8.78 15.21 -9.96
C ALA A 73 9.52 16.36 -10.68
N VAL A 74 10.71 16.66 -10.21
CA VAL A 74 11.62 17.59 -10.89
C VAL A 74 12.66 16.75 -11.67
N GLY A 75 12.35 16.46 -12.92
CA GLY A 75 13.09 15.53 -13.76
C GLY A 75 12.38 14.19 -13.96
N ASP A 76 13.01 13.29 -14.71
CA ASP A 76 12.47 12.03 -15.20
C ASP A 76 13.28 10.81 -14.72
N THR A 77 13.98 10.96 -13.62
CA THR A 77 14.76 9.88 -13.01
C THR A 77 13.97 9.15 -11.91
N ASN A 78 14.32 7.90 -11.64
CA ASN A 78 13.73 7.15 -10.53
C ASN A 78 13.85 7.91 -9.20
N ASP A 79 14.98 8.55 -8.92
CA ASP A 79 15.19 9.31 -7.70
C ASP A 79 14.30 10.57 -7.64
N ALA A 80 14.07 11.26 -8.78
CA ALA A 80 13.16 12.39 -8.86
C ALA A 80 11.70 11.97 -8.58
N TYR A 81 11.27 10.84 -9.13
CA TYR A 81 9.95 10.27 -8.89
C TYR A 81 9.75 9.84 -7.43
N ARG A 82 10.78 9.18 -6.85
CA ARG A 82 10.79 8.81 -5.43
C ARG A 82 10.71 10.03 -4.52
N ALA A 83 11.49 11.07 -4.81
CA ALA A 83 11.48 12.31 -4.05
C ALA A 83 10.12 13.02 -4.10
N ALA A 84 9.45 13.05 -5.27
CA ALA A 84 8.11 13.61 -5.40
C ALA A 84 7.08 12.82 -4.59
N PHE A 85 7.13 11.49 -4.65
CA PHE A 85 6.25 10.63 -3.86
C PHE A 85 6.50 10.81 -2.34
N ASN A 86 7.74 10.81 -1.89
CA ASN A 86 8.11 11.02 -0.49
C ASN A 86 7.58 12.39 0.00
N LYS A 87 7.79 13.46 -0.78
CA LYS A 87 7.27 14.78 -0.45
C LYS A 87 5.75 14.78 -0.27
N ALA A 88 5.02 14.06 -1.11
CA ALA A 88 3.56 14.03 -1.14
C ALA A 88 2.92 13.48 0.14
N TYR A 89 3.55 12.48 0.78
CA TYR A 89 2.99 11.85 1.99
C TYR A 89 3.71 12.21 3.29
N PHE A 90 4.96 12.67 3.21
CA PHE A 90 5.83 12.74 4.40
C PHE A 90 6.20 14.16 4.81
N LEU A 91 6.38 15.06 3.86
CA LEU A 91 6.84 16.41 4.15
C LEU A 91 5.67 17.36 4.39
N ARG A 92 5.86 18.21 5.40
CA ARG A 92 4.94 19.29 5.71
C ARG A 92 4.90 20.33 4.60
N GLU A 93 3.78 21.06 4.52
CA GLU A 93 3.62 22.24 3.65
C GLU A 93 3.82 21.91 2.16
N ASN A 94 3.22 20.81 1.72
CA ASN A 94 3.16 20.51 0.29
C ASN A 94 1.74 20.71 -0.27
N SER A 95 1.65 20.84 -1.59
CA SER A 95 0.39 21.10 -2.29
C SER A 95 -0.58 19.91 -2.31
N GLU A 96 -0.17 18.73 -1.87
CA GLU A 96 -0.99 17.52 -1.98
C GLU A 96 -1.80 17.22 -0.71
N LEU A 97 -1.32 17.62 0.48
CA LEU A 97 -1.97 17.30 1.76
C LEU A 97 -3.23 18.14 1.99
N LEU A 98 -4.40 17.49 1.99
CA LEU A 98 -5.70 18.11 2.27
C LEU A 98 -6.05 18.06 3.76
N ILE A 99 -5.80 16.90 4.40
CA ILE A 99 -5.97 16.67 5.83
C ILE A 99 -4.80 15.84 6.30
N SER A 100 -4.09 16.34 7.30
CA SER A 100 -2.99 15.60 7.93
C SER A 100 -3.03 15.78 9.45
N THR A 101 -2.44 14.84 10.14
CA THR A 101 -2.20 14.91 11.59
C THR A 101 -0.72 15.03 11.83
N ARG A 102 -0.34 16.04 12.61
CA ARG A 102 1.04 16.22 13.01
C ARG A 102 1.42 15.24 14.12
N ILE A 103 2.45 14.46 13.87
CA ILE A 103 3.00 13.50 14.80
C ILE A 103 4.41 13.96 15.16
N ILE A 104 4.74 13.95 16.46
CA ILE A 104 6.11 14.16 16.92
C ILE A 104 6.79 12.81 16.98
N GLY A 105 7.89 12.65 16.27
CA GLY A 105 8.80 11.51 16.41
C GLY A 105 9.38 11.53 17.82
N LYS A 106 9.01 10.55 18.63
CA LYS A 106 9.54 10.45 19.99
C LYS A 106 10.89 9.74 19.98
N TYR A 107 11.76 10.23 20.78
CA TYR A 107 13.09 9.78 21.10
C TYR A 107 13.24 8.25 21.29
N ASN A 108 12.26 7.55 21.88
CA ASN A 108 12.30 6.09 22.05
C ASN A 108 12.26 5.30 20.71
N TRP A 109 11.82 5.91 19.64
CA TRP A 109 11.80 5.30 18.31
C TRP A 109 13.18 5.25 17.69
N ASP A 110 14.05 6.23 17.97
CA ASP A 110 15.42 6.25 17.47
C ASP A 110 16.21 5.02 17.89
N TRP A 111 15.99 4.55 19.12
CA TRP A 111 16.76 3.43 19.64
C TRP A 111 16.37 2.08 19.02
N TRP A 112 15.10 1.93 18.66
CA TRP A 112 14.58 0.70 18.05
C TRP A 112 14.73 0.68 16.53
N TYR A 113 14.75 1.84 15.89
CA TYR A 113 14.63 1.97 14.44
C TYR A 113 15.88 2.51 13.77
N TYR A 114 16.78 3.18 14.50
CA TYR A 114 17.96 3.83 13.94
C TYR A 114 19.19 3.62 14.80
N TRP A 115 19.96 2.64 14.50
CA TRP A 115 21.28 2.49 15.11
C TRP A 115 22.39 2.74 14.07
N GLY A 116 22.86 3.96 13.99
CA GLY A 116 23.92 4.33 13.05
C GLY A 116 23.46 4.19 11.59
N ASP A 117 24.16 3.35 10.84
CA ASP A 117 23.85 2.99 9.45
C ASP A 117 22.89 1.78 9.31
N TRP A 118 22.36 1.29 10.41
CA TRP A 118 21.39 0.20 10.39
C TRP A 118 20.06 0.66 9.78
N VAL A 119 19.45 -0.22 9.03
CA VAL A 119 18.10 -0.01 8.53
C VAL A 119 17.08 -0.13 9.67
N PRO A 120 15.87 0.44 9.49
CA PRO A 120 14.81 0.31 10.47
C PRO A 120 14.55 -1.14 10.86
N ASN A 121 14.25 -1.38 12.12
CA ASN A 121 13.96 -2.70 12.64
C ASN A 121 12.85 -3.39 11.82
N GLY A 122 13.11 -4.61 11.36
CA GLY A 122 12.23 -5.41 10.51
C GLY A 122 10.97 -5.97 11.20
N GLY A 123 10.45 -5.28 12.22
CA GLY A 123 9.22 -5.70 12.91
C GLY A 123 7.97 -5.66 12.04
N TYR A 124 7.92 -4.75 11.07
CA TYR A 124 6.83 -4.64 10.09
C TYR A 124 7.34 -5.14 8.74
N THR A 125 6.87 -6.30 8.33
CA THR A 125 7.36 -6.96 7.13
C THR A 125 6.22 -7.11 6.10
N PRO A 126 6.27 -6.34 4.99
CA PRO A 126 5.33 -6.50 3.89
C PRO A 126 5.36 -7.92 3.32
N THR A 127 4.23 -8.38 2.76
CA THR A 127 4.16 -9.68 2.10
C THR A 127 4.61 -9.62 0.64
N LEU A 128 4.89 -10.77 0.06
CA LEU A 128 5.22 -10.90 -1.36
C LEU A 128 4.08 -10.37 -2.24
N GLU A 129 2.82 -10.70 -1.91
CA GLU A 129 1.65 -10.25 -2.65
C GLU A 129 1.53 -8.72 -2.69
N TYR A 130 1.94 -8.03 -1.63
CA TYR A 130 1.92 -6.58 -1.64
C TYR A 130 3.06 -6.02 -2.51
N MET A 131 4.25 -6.61 -2.45
CA MET A 131 5.37 -6.23 -3.32
C MET A 131 5.02 -6.43 -4.81
N GLU A 132 4.32 -7.52 -5.15
CA GLU A 132 3.92 -7.83 -6.52
C GLU A 132 2.89 -6.85 -7.10
N MET A 133 2.14 -6.14 -6.27
CA MET A 133 1.20 -5.11 -6.72
C MET A 133 1.89 -3.94 -7.44
N PHE A 134 3.12 -3.64 -7.07
CA PHE A 134 3.89 -2.59 -7.73
C PHE A 134 4.34 -3.05 -9.13
N PRO A 135 3.99 -2.31 -10.20
CA PRO A 135 4.35 -2.71 -11.56
C PRO A 135 5.85 -2.55 -11.86
N MET A 136 6.25 -2.93 -13.05
CA MET A 136 7.54 -2.55 -13.62
C MET A 136 7.60 -1.02 -13.83
N ALA A 137 8.78 -0.45 -13.97
CA ALA A 137 8.95 0.98 -14.24
C ALA A 137 8.29 1.45 -15.54
N THR A 138 8.05 0.53 -16.48
CA THR A 138 7.27 0.76 -17.70
C THR A 138 5.77 0.87 -17.46
N GLY A 139 5.29 0.49 -16.27
CA GLY A 139 3.87 0.43 -15.91
C GLY A 139 3.22 -0.94 -16.11
N GLU A 140 3.89 -1.88 -16.78
CA GLU A 140 3.41 -3.25 -17.00
C GLU A 140 3.35 -4.04 -15.69
N SER A 141 2.42 -4.98 -15.60
CA SER A 141 2.28 -5.85 -14.43
C SER A 141 3.55 -6.63 -14.16
N PHE A 142 3.91 -6.76 -12.89
CA PHE A 142 5.03 -7.59 -12.47
C PHE A 142 4.74 -9.08 -12.70
N ASP A 143 5.75 -9.81 -13.12
CA ASP A 143 5.73 -11.24 -13.32
C ASP A 143 6.94 -11.84 -12.62
N PHE A 144 6.68 -12.61 -11.55
CA PHE A 144 7.72 -13.17 -10.68
C PHE A 144 8.68 -14.09 -11.44
N ASP A 145 8.15 -14.99 -12.25
CA ASP A 145 8.96 -15.99 -12.96
C ASP A 145 9.87 -15.34 -14.00
N LYS A 146 9.33 -14.36 -14.73
CA LYS A 146 10.14 -13.56 -15.67
C LYS A 146 11.20 -12.74 -14.94
N ALA A 147 10.88 -12.19 -13.77
CA ALA A 147 11.84 -11.42 -12.99
C ALA A 147 13.00 -12.29 -12.49
N VAL A 148 12.72 -13.52 -12.07
CA VAL A 148 13.74 -14.50 -11.69
C VAL A 148 14.60 -14.89 -12.90
N GLN A 149 13.96 -15.25 -14.01
CA GLN A 149 14.67 -15.67 -15.24
C GLN A 149 15.60 -14.58 -15.79
N ASN A 150 15.12 -13.33 -15.76
CA ASN A 150 15.86 -12.18 -16.30
C ASN A 150 16.79 -11.51 -15.27
N ASN A 151 16.85 -12.05 -14.06
CA ASN A 151 17.66 -11.51 -12.96
C ASN A 151 17.38 -10.01 -12.69
N ASN A 152 16.08 -9.63 -12.70
CA ASN A 152 15.63 -8.26 -12.51
C ASN A 152 14.45 -8.13 -11.51
N MET A 153 14.53 -8.84 -10.41
CA MET A 153 13.52 -8.80 -9.36
C MET A 153 13.23 -7.36 -8.87
N PHE A 154 14.28 -6.60 -8.61
CA PHE A 154 14.22 -5.20 -8.16
C PHE A 154 15.11 -4.27 -8.99
N PHE A 155 16.20 -4.79 -9.55
CA PHE A 155 17.21 -4.04 -10.28
C PHE A 155 17.65 -4.83 -11.51
N GLU A 156 17.95 -4.15 -12.60
CA GLU A 156 18.41 -4.78 -13.84
C GLU A 156 19.72 -5.53 -13.60
N ASN A 157 19.72 -6.84 -13.82
CA ASN A 157 20.88 -7.71 -13.54
C ASN A 157 21.43 -7.57 -12.11
N ASN A 158 20.57 -7.22 -11.16
CA ASN A 158 20.94 -6.85 -9.79
C ASN A 158 22.00 -5.72 -9.71
N ASP A 159 22.08 -4.86 -10.70
CA ASP A 159 22.81 -3.59 -10.62
C ASP A 159 21.97 -2.59 -9.81
N TYR A 160 22.35 -2.37 -8.56
CA TYR A 160 21.61 -1.55 -7.58
C TYR A 160 21.47 -0.06 -7.96
N ASN A 161 22.05 0.36 -9.08
CA ASN A 161 21.86 1.69 -9.65
C ASN A 161 20.80 1.72 -10.75
N LYS A 162 20.24 0.57 -11.11
CA LYS A 162 19.28 0.42 -12.20
C LYS A 162 17.95 -0.18 -11.71
N PRO A 163 17.14 0.59 -10.99
CA PRO A 163 15.82 0.14 -10.51
C PRO A 163 14.91 -0.18 -11.69
N THR A 164 14.18 -1.31 -11.61
CA THR A 164 13.32 -1.82 -12.69
C THR A 164 11.83 -1.74 -12.37
N ARG A 165 11.49 -1.38 -11.15
CA ARG A 165 10.12 -1.36 -10.66
C ARG A 165 9.60 0.07 -10.50
N ASP A 166 8.30 0.19 -10.31
CA ASP A 166 7.62 1.42 -9.89
C ASP A 166 8.45 2.14 -8.80
N PRO A 167 8.79 3.42 -8.97
CA PRO A 167 9.55 4.17 -7.98
C PRO A 167 8.97 4.15 -6.57
N ARG A 168 7.64 4.04 -6.44
CA ARG A 168 6.94 3.95 -5.14
C ARG A 168 7.26 2.67 -4.38
N LEU A 169 7.64 1.58 -5.06
CA LEU A 169 8.09 0.36 -4.39
C LEU A 169 9.25 0.66 -3.45
N TYR A 170 10.27 1.36 -3.94
CA TYR A 170 11.49 1.66 -3.19
C TYR A 170 11.30 2.69 -2.07
N GLU A 171 10.20 3.44 -2.11
CA GLU A 171 9.80 4.35 -1.02
C GLU A 171 8.83 3.71 -0.02
N THR A 172 8.27 2.56 -0.36
CA THR A 172 7.28 1.86 0.48
C THR A 172 7.85 0.63 1.15
N ILE A 173 8.61 -0.17 0.39
CA ILE A 173 9.13 -1.48 0.81
C ILE A 173 10.66 -1.45 0.75
N LEU A 174 11.28 -1.85 1.84
CA LEU A 174 12.71 -2.11 1.85
C LEU A 174 12.97 -3.45 1.16
N VAL A 175 13.67 -3.41 0.04
CA VAL A 175 14.01 -4.58 -0.78
C VAL A 175 15.51 -4.87 -0.74
N ASN A 176 15.90 -6.10 -1.04
CA ASN A 176 17.30 -6.49 -1.11
C ASN A 176 18.08 -5.62 -2.11
N GLY A 177 19.19 -5.06 -1.67
CA GLY A 177 20.03 -4.17 -2.49
C GLY A 177 19.60 -2.70 -2.47
N ALA A 178 18.47 -2.33 -1.88
CA ALA A 178 18.09 -0.94 -1.71
C ALA A 178 19.18 -0.15 -0.98
N LYS A 179 19.36 1.11 -1.35
CA LYS A 179 20.35 1.96 -0.68
C LYS A 179 19.81 2.47 0.65
N TRP A 180 20.65 2.45 1.67
CA TRP A 180 20.40 3.00 2.98
C TRP A 180 21.71 3.50 3.61
N SER A 181 21.76 4.75 4.00
CA SER A 181 22.93 5.39 4.64
C SER A 181 24.27 5.08 3.91
N GLY A 182 24.26 5.19 2.58
CA GLY A 182 25.44 5.03 1.74
C GLY A 182 25.86 3.59 1.45
N ARG A 183 25.10 2.57 1.89
CA ARG A 183 25.33 1.15 1.56
C ARG A 183 24.10 0.47 0.99
N SER A 184 24.27 -0.70 0.43
CA SER A 184 23.15 -1.56 0.02
C SER A 184 22.70 -2.46 1.17
N VAL A 185 21.39 -2.64 1.30
CA VAL A 185 20.72 -3.48 2.29
C VAL A 185 20.89 -4.96 1.93
N GLU A 186 21.20 -5.79 2.92
CA GLU A 186 21.51 -7.22 2.75
C GLU A 186 20.41 -8.09 3.36
N LEU A 187 19.32 -8.30 2.63
CA LEU A 187 18.17 -9.10 3.09
C LEU A 187 18.31 -10.61 2.79
N TRP A 188 19.40 -11.04 2.16
CA TRP A 188 19.65 -12.47 1.97
C TRP A 188 19.96 -13.17 3.29
N VAL A 189 19.72 -14.49 3.35
CA VAL A 189 20.04 -15.32 4.52
C VAL A 189 21.54 -15.21 4.85
N GLY A 190 21.82 -14.80 6.07
CA GLY A 190 23.18 -14.52 6.55
C GLY A 190 23.72 -13.12 6.20
N GLY A 191 22.96 -12.30 5.46
CA GLY A 191 23.27 -10.88 5.25
C GLY A 191 23.15 -10.07 6.52
N ARG A 192 23.64 -8.83 6.49
CA ARG A 192 23.71 -7.97 7.69
C ARG A 192 22.34 -7.78 8.36
N GLU A 193 21.28 -7.49 7.57
CA GLU A 193 19.92 -7.30 8.07
C GLU A 193 19.24 -8.63 8.43
N ASN A 194 19.72 -9.75 7.91
CA ASN A 194 19.13 -11.08 8.11
C ASN A 194 20.14 -12.06 8.74
N ALA A 195 21.14 -11.58 9.44
CA ALA A 195 22.25 -12.38 9.95
C ALA A 195 21.81 -13.50 10.92
N ASN A 196 20.76 -13.24 11.70
CA ASN A 196 20.28 -14.14 12.74
C ASN A 196 19.09 -14.98 12.31
N SER A 197 18.61 -14.85 11.10
CA SER A 197 17.45 -15.59 10.59
C SER A 197 17.93 -16.80 9.79
N THR A 198 17.87 -17.96 10.43
CA THR A 198 17.99 -19.26 9.76
C THR A 198 16.63 -19.77 9.26
N SER A 199 15.55 -19.11 9.67
CA SER A 199 14.18 -19.42 9.33
C SER A 199 13.54 -18.25 8.60
N THR A 200 12.77 -18.53 7.57
CA THR A 200 12.03 -17.58 6.77
C THR A 200 10.87 -16.88 7.50
N GLU A 201 10.48 -17.37 8.68
CA GLU A 201 9.32 -16.85 9.42
C GLU A 201 9.69 -16.24 10.79
N THR A 202 10.94 -16.25 11.16
CA THR A 202 11.42 -15.75 12.46
C THR A 202 12.51 -14.69 12.28
N GLY A 203 12.65 -13.83 13.26
CA GLY A 203 13.64 -12.76 13.25
C GLY A 203 13.16 -11.49 12.54
N GLN A 204 14.09 -10.61 12.31
CA GLN A 204 13.86 -9.37 11.57
C GLN A 204 13.70 -9.69 10.08
N TYR A 205 12.87 -8.92 9.38
CA TYR A 205 12.62 -9.10 7.95
C TYR A 205 12.10 -10.50 7.56
N ALA A 206 11.27 -11.08 8.41
CA ALA A 206 10.80 -12.46 8.31
C ALA A 206 10.09 -12.83 7.00
N THR A 207 9.64 -11.86 6.21
CA THR A 207 9.07 -12.07 4.87
C THR A 207 10.06 -11.82 3.74
N GLY A 208 11.33 -11.53 4.04
CA GLY A 208 12.32 -11.12 3.04
C GLY A 208 12.23 -9.64 2.64
N PHE A 209 11.35 -8.89 3.30
CA PHE A 209 11.13 -7.46 3.07
C PHE A 209 11.14 -6.70 4.40
N GLY A 210 11.37 -5.38 4.31
CA GLY A 210 11.20 -4.45 5.40
C GLY A 210 10.28 -3.30 5.02
N LEU A 211 9.91 -2.49 5.99
CA LEU A 211 9.17 -1.26 5.79
C LEU A 211 10.14 -0.11 5.52
N TYR A 212 9.86 0.70 4.48
CA TYR A 212 10.62 1.91 4.18
C TYR A 212 9.79 3.18 4.40
N LYS A 213 8.53 3.17 4.03
CA LYS A 213 7.64 4.34 4.12
C LYS A 213 7.56 4.89 5.55
N PHE A 214 7.60 6.20 5.68
CA PHE A 214 7.66 6.95 6.95
C PHE A 214 8.97 6.85 7.73
N TYR A 215 10.00 6.21 7.18
CA TYR A 215 11.34 6.25 7.74
C TYR A 215 12.21 7.30 7.05
N LYS A 216 13.23 7.75 7.76
CA LYS A 216 14.18 8.74 7.26
C LYS A 216 15.59 8.29 7.64
N GLU A 217 16.51 8.37 6.69
CA GLU A 217 17.90 8.05 6.92
C GLU A 217 18.55 8.98 7.95
N GLY A 218 19.50 8.43 8.70
CA GLY A 218 20.28 9.14 9.70
C GLY A 218 19.76 8.95 11.12
N LYS A 219 20.69 8.67 12.04
CA LYS A 219 20.41 8.53 13.46
C LYS A 219 19.80 9.82 14.00
N GLY A 220 18.71 9.71 14.75
CA GLY A 220 18.02 10.84 15.33
C GLY A 220 17.22 11.69 14.36
N SER A 221 17.14 11.31 13.08
CA SER A 221 16.47 12.12 12.06
C SER A 221 14.97 12.30 12.29
N LEU A 222 14.32 11.40 13.03
CA LEU A 222 12.92 11.50 13.45
C LEU A 222 12.73 12.03 14.87
N ALA A 223 13.80 12.06 15.68
CA ALA A 223 13.71 12.51 17.06
C ALA A 223 13.34 13.99 17.13
N ASN A 224 12.28 14.30 17.90
CA ASN A 224 11.77 15.66 18.09
C ASN A 224 11.40 16.41 16.79
N ASN A 225 11.36 15.74 15.66
CA ASN A 225 10.88 16.29 14.40
C ASN A 225 9.41 16.00 14.21
N TYR A 226 8.70 16.95 13.62
CA TYR A 226 7.31 16.78 13.26
C TYR A 226 7.24 16.03 11.94
N LEU A 227 6.39 14.99 11.91
CA LEU A 227 5.98 14.27 10.72
C LEU A 227 4.54 14.61 10.43
N GLU A 228 4.17 14.64 9.15
CA GLU A 228 2.77 14.73 8.75
C GLU A 228 2.27 13.32 8.44
N TRP A 229 1.22 12.90 9.13
CA TRP A 229 0.47 11.69 8.77
C TRP A 229 -0.65 12.09 7.83
N PRO A 230 -0.65 11.65 6.56
CA PRO A 230 -1.67 12.02 5.60
C PRO A 230 -2.95 11.23 5.87
N TYR A 231 -4.02 11.93 6.28
CA TYR A 231 -5.34 11.34 6.37
C TYR A 231 -6.08 11.40 5.04
N LEU A 232 -5.87 12.47 4.27
CA LEU A 232 -6.44 12.66 2.94
C LEU A 232 -5.53 13.58 2.11
N ARG A 233 -5.18 13.14 0.91
CA ARG A 233 -4.34 13.89 -0.02
C ARG A 233 -4.87 13.82 -1.45
N MET A 234 -4.35 14.67 -2.34
CA MET A 234 -4.87 14.85 -3.70
C MET A 234 -4.88 13.58 -4.52
N SER A 235 -3.88 12.71 -4.40
CA SER A 235 -3.87 11.44 -5.11
C SER A 235 -5.05 10.54 -4.70
N GLU A 236 -5.44 10.51 -3.41
CA GLU A 236 -6.64 9.80 -3.00
C GLU A 236 -7.90 10.40 -3.63
N MET A 237 -7.98 11.73 -3.78
CA MET A 237 -9.10 12.38 -4.44
C MET A 237 -9.25 11.98 -5.91
N TYR A 238 -8.15 11.90 -6.66
CA TYR A 238 -8.17 11.39 -8.03
C TYR A 238 -8.67 9.94 -8.09
N LEU A 239 -8.22 9.09 -7.15
CA LEU A 239 -8.60 7.68 -7.12
C LEU A 239 -10.03 7.45 -6.61
N ILE A 240 -10.55 8.28 -5.71
CA ILE A 240 -11.99 8.30 -5.35
C ILE A 240 -12.83 8.70 -6.57
N TYR A 241 -12.41 9.73 -7.28
CA TYR A 241 -13.11 10.19 -8.47
C TYR A 241 -13.10 9.14 -9.59
N ALA A 242 -11.96 8.45 -9.79
CA ALA A 242 -11.87 7.35 -10.75
C ALA A 242 -12.89 6.22 -10.45
N GLU A 243 -13.01 5.82 -9.18
CA GLU A 243 -13.98 4.79 -8.77
C GLU A 243 -15.42 5.28 -8.97
N ALA A 244 -15.73 6.53 -8.58
CA ALA A 244 -17.05 7.11 -8.78
C ALA A 244 -17.44 7.21 -10.28
N LEU A 245 -16.51 7.60 -11.15
CA LEU A 245 -16.67 7.63 -12.59
C LEU A 245 -16.95 6.23 -13.16
N LEU A 246 -16.17 5.23 -12.77
CA LEU A 246 -16.36 3.84 -13.19
C LEU A 246 -17.75 3.33 -12.82
N LYS A 247 -18.18 3.54 -11.58
CA LYS A 247 -19.49 3.12 -11.06
C LYS A 247 -20.67 3.88 -11.69
N ASN A 248 -20.40 4.98 -12.39
CA ASN A 248 -21.35 5.73 -13.21
C ASN A 248 -21.13 5.54 -14.72
N ASN A 249 -20.56 4.40 -15.14
CA ASN A 249 -20.36 4.01 -16.54
C ASN A 249 -19.50 4.99 -17.38
N GLN A 250 -18.47 5.59 -16.76
CA GLN A 250 -17.53 6.51 -17.40
C GLN A 250 -16.08 5.97 -17.35
N PRO A 251 -15.79 4.77 -17.89
CA PRO A 251 -14.51 4.10 -17.70
C PRO A 251 -13.33 4.89 -18.28
N LYS A 252 -13.52 5.59 -19.40
CA LYS A 252 -12.47 6.42 -20.00
C LYS A 252 -12.00 7.52 -19.07
N LEU A 253 -12.93 8.28 -18.48
CA LEU A 253 -12.59 9.34 -17.53
C LEU A 253 -12.01 8.77 -16.24
N ALA A 254 -12.48 7.60 -15.80
CA ALA A 254 -11.90 6.89 -14.66
C ALA A 254 -10.40 6.60 -14.89
N ILE A 255 -10.05 6.07 -16.06
CA ILE A 255 -8.66 5.80 -16.47
C ILE A 255 -7.84 7.09 -16.47
N GLU A 256 -8.35 8.18 -17.03
CA GLU A 256 -7.67 9.48 -17.05
C GLU A 256 -7.32 9.98 -15.63
N MET A 257 -8.18 9.73 -14.64
CA MET A 257 -7.90 10.09 -13.24
C MET A 257 -6.79 9.24 -12.62
N VAL A 258 -6.79 7.94 -12.89
CA VAL A 258 -5.72 7.03 -12.46
C VAL A 258 -4.40 7.40 -13.12
N ASP A 259 -4.43 7.69 -14.42
CA ASP A 259 -3.23 8.01 -15.19
C ASP A 259 -2.52 9.29 -14.71
N LYS A 260 -3.26 10.25 -14.15
CA LYS A 260 -2.65 11.42 -13.49
C LYS A 260 -1.76 11.03 -12.30
N VAL A 261 -2.20 10.06 -11.50
CA VAL A 261 -1.43 9.55 -10.35
C VAL A 261 -0.21 8.76 -10.84
N ARG A 262 -0.39 7.93 -11.86
CA ARG A 262 0.68 7.13 -12.49
C ARG A 262 1.76 8.00 -13.14
N ALA A 263 1.35 9.01 -13.87
CA ALA A 263 2.26 9.92 -14.57
C ALA A 263 3.21 10.67 -13.62
N ARG A 264 2.76 11.00 -12.40
CA ARG A 264 3.59 11.65 -11.38
C ARG A 264 4.87 10.86 -11.05
N VAL A 265 4.83 9.54 -11.17
CA VAL A 265 5.97 8.63 -10.91
C VAL A 265 6.53 8.01 -12.20
N GLY A 266 6.22 8.60 -13.36
CA GLY A 266 6.78 8.21 -14.65
C GLY A 266 6.21 6.91 -15.24
N LEU A 267 5.13 6.36 -14.69
CA LEU A 267 4.50 5.17 -15.23
C LEU A 267 3.63 5.53 -16.46
N LYS A 268 3.62 4.64 -17.43
CA LYS A 268 2.69 4.70 -18.55
C LYS A 268 1.24 4.56 -18.08
N GLY A 269 0.30 5.08 -18.87
CA GLY A 269 -1.13 4.98 -18.61
C GLY A 269 -1.63 3.54 -18.57
N LEU A 270 -2.80 3.34 -17.93
CA LEU A 270 -3.36 1.99 -17.71
C LEU A 270 -3.60 1.22 -18.98
N ILE A 271 -4.11 1.85 -20.04
CA ILE A 271 -4.39 1.17 -21.32
C ILE A 271 -3.09 0.71 -21.97
N GLU A 272 -2.07 1.56 -22.01
CA GLU A 272 -0.78 1.22 -22.58
C GLU A 272 -0.07 0.09 -21.81
N SER A 273 -0.23 0.09 -20.48
CA SER A 273 0.40 -0.87 -19.57
C SER A 273 -0.32 -2.23 -19.48
N ASN A 274 -1.59 -2.30 -19.88
CA ASN A 274 -2.45 -3.50 -19.73
C ASN A 274 -3.15 -3.83 -21.06
N GLN A 275 -2.37 -3.98 -22.13
CA GLN A 275 -2.91 -4.26 -23.48
C GLN A 275 -3.61 -5.62 -23.58
N ASP A 276 -3.34 -6.53 -22.66
CA ASP A 276 -3.99 -7.83 -22.50
C ASP A 276 -5.37 -7.74 -21.82
N LYS A 277 -5.72 -6.58 -21.26
CA LYS A 277 -6.99 -6.35 -20.55
C LYS A 277 -7.87 -5.36 -21.30
N ASN A 278 -9.15 -5.66 -21.35
CA ASN A 278 -10.11 -4.77 -22.01
C ASN A 278 -10.73 -3.77 -21.01
N LEU A 279 -9.90 -2.89 -20.44
CA LEU A 279 -10.28 -2.01 -19.34
C LEU A 279 -11.44 -1.05 -19.66
N LEU A 280 -11.67 -0.71 -20.92
CA LEU A 280 -12.79 0.16 -21.32
C LEU A 280 -14.15 -0.53 -21.27
N SER A 281 -14.20 -1.85 -21.40
CA SER A 281 -15.45 -2.62 -21.42
C SER A 281 -15.60 -3.60 -20.25
N ASP A 282 -14.50 -3.95 -19.58
CA ASP A 282 -14.51 -4.79 -18.38
C ASP A 282 -14.37 -3.92 -17.12
N SER A 283 -15.53 -3.59 -16.55
CA SER A 283 -15.60 -2.79 -15.33
C SER A 283 -14.95 -3.46 -14.12
N ASN A 284 -14.92 -4.80 -14.06
CA ASN A 284 -14.28 -5.52 -12.96
C ASN A 284 -12.76 -5.44 -13.11
N ALA A 285 -12.23 -5.66 -14.29
CA ALA A 285 -10.80 -5.51 -14.55
C ALA A 285 -10.31 -4.09 -14.26
N LEU A 286 -11.08 -3.07 -14.65
CA LEU A 286 -10.73 -1.68 -14.34
C LEU A 286 -10.81 -1.38 -12.84
N MET A 287 -11.80 -1.95 -12.13
CA MET A 287 -11.90 -1.79 -10.67
C MET A 287 -10.69 -2.40 -9.94
N GLU A 288 -10.23 -3.58 -10.38
CA GLU A 288 -9.01 -4.19 -9.83
C GLU A 288 -7.78 -3.31 -10.05
N GLU A 289 -7.64 -2.69 -11.22
CA GLU A 289 -6.54 -1.75 -11.49
C GLU A 289 -6.63 -0.48 -10.63
N ILE A 290 -7.83 0.07 -10.41
CA ILE A 290 -8.03 1.21 -9.49
C ILE A 290 -7.64 0.82 -8.07
N LEU A 291 -8.07 -0.33 -7.58
CA LEU A 291 -7.73 -0.81 -6.23
C LEU A 291 -6.25 -1.14 -6.08
N ARG A 292 -5.60 -1.65 -7.14
CA ARG A 292 -4.16 -1.86 -7.18
C ARG A 292 -3.40 -0.53 -7.12
N GLU A 293 -3.81 0.45 -7.91
CA GLU A 293 -3.21 1.79 -7.91
C GLU A 293 -3.35 2.45 -6.53
N ARG A 294 -4.54 2.33 -5.89
CA ARG A 294 -4.76 2.78 -4.52
C ARG A 294 -3.80 2.10 -3.52
N ALA A 295 -3.58 0.80 -3.67
CA ALA A 295 -2.66 0.07 -2.81
C ALA A 295 -1.20 0.49 -2.97
N CYS A 296 -0.73 0.74 -4.19
CA CYS A 296 0.62 1.22 -4.47
C CYS A 296 0.81 2.68 -4.01
N GLU A 297 -0.17 3.52 -4.23
CA GLU A 297 -0.10 4.94 -3.93
C GLU A 297 -0.31 5.24 -2.44
N LEU A 298 -1.36 4.66 -1.84
CA LEU A 298 -1.83 4.96 -0.50
C LEU A 298 -1.50 3.86 0.51
N GLY A 299 -0.64 2.92 0.14
CA GLY A 299 -0.21 1.86 1.02
C GLY A 299 0.40 2.40 2.31
N LEU A 300 0.07 1.77 3.44
CA LEU A 300 0.50 2.15 4.79
C LEU A 300 -0.04 3.53 5.28
N GLU A 301 -1.05 4.08 4.60
CA GLU A 301 -1.77 5.29 5.02
C GLU A 301 -3.18 4.95 5.54
N ASP A 302 -3.37 3.77 6.11
CA ASP A 302 -4.66 3.24 6.62
C ASP A 302 -5.77 3.13 5.54
N VAL A 303 -5.40 3.01 4.26
CA VAL A 303 -6.38 2.95 3.16
C VAL A 303 -6.63 1.52 2.69
N ARG A 304 -5.58 0.71 2.48
CA ARG A 304 -5.70 -0.63 1.87
C ARG A 304 -6.64 -1.56 2.62
N PHE A 305 -6.53 -1.62 3.94
CA PHE A 305 -7.39 -2.47 4.76
C PHE A 305 -8.87 -2.10 4.60
N PHE A 306 -9.18 -0.80 4.63
CA PHE A 306 -10.54 -0.31 4.42
C PHE A 306 -11.04 -0.51 2.99
N ASP A 307 -10.17 -0.43 1.99
CA ASP A 307 -10.52 -0.78 0.60
C ASP A 307 -10.94 -2.24 0.47
N MET A 308 -10.25 -3.16 1.16
CA MET A 308 -10.61 -4.59 1.19
C MET A 308 -11.95 -4.83 1.89
N ILE A 309 -12.17 -4.17 3.04
CA ILE A 309 -13.43 -4.28 3.81
C ILE A 309 -14.60 -3.71 3.02
N ARG A 310 -14.51 -2.46 2.57
CA ARG A 310 -15.62 -1.77 1.91
C ARG A 310 -16.04 -2.40 0.58
N ASN A 311 -15.16 -3.16 -0.06
CA ASN A 311 -15.43 -3.93 -1.26
C ASN A 311 -15.73 -5.42 -0.99
N LYS A 312 -15.87 -5.84 0.26
CA LYS A 312 -16.15 -7.23 0.70
C LYS A 312 -15.19 -8.26 0.07
N ARG A 313 -13.88 -7.97 0.12
CA ARG A 313 -12.83 -8.77 -0.52
C ARG A 313 -12.43 -9.99 0.32
N ALA A 314 -13.39 -10.89 0.60
CA ALA A 314 -13.12 -12.18 1.27
C ALA A 314 -12.01 -12.95 0.54
N ASP A 315 -12.00 -12.93 -0.78
CA ASP A 315 -10.99 -13.57 -1.63
C ASP A 315 -9.56 -13.17 -1.28
N LEU A 316 -9.32 -11.90 -0.93
CA LEU A 316 -8.02 -11.40 -0.49
C LEU A 316 -7.72 -11.75 0.97
N PHE A 317 -8.75 -11.81 1.83
CA PHE A 317 -8.60 -12.19 3.22
C PHE A 317 -8.36 -13.69 3.41
N GLU A 318 -8.95 -14.53 2.57
CA GLU A 318 -8.82 -16.00 2.62
C GLU A 318 -7.59 -16.53 1.87
N ARG A 319 -6.92 -15.67 1.11
CA ARG A 319 -5.75 -16.04 0.34
C ARG A 319 -4.52 -16.26 1.24
N PRO A 320 -3.80 -17.38 1.11
CA PRO A 320 -2.50 -17.56 1.76
C PRO A 320 -1.54 -16.44 1.39
N LEU A 321 -0.74 -16.00 2.34
CA LEU A 321 0.28 -14.97 2.16
C LEU A 321 1.66 -15.61 2.10
N HIS A 322 2.56 -14.98 1.34
CA HIS A 322 3.90 -15.47 1.09
C HIS A 322 4.96 -14.45 1.46
N GLY A 323 6.13 -14.96 1.72
CA GLY A 323 7.38 -14.22 1.82
C GLY A 323 8.34 -14.65 0.71
N LEU A 324 9.48 -13.97 0.66
CA LEU A 324 10.57 -14.21 -0.29
C LEU A 324 11.83 -14.62 0.46
N LEU A 325 12.29 -15.85 0.25
CA LEU A 325 13.59 -16.31 0.68
C LEU A 325 14.62 -15.85 -0.35
N ILE A 326 15.66 -15.18 0.11
CA ILE A 326 16.74 -14.66 -0.71
C ILE A 326 18.03 -15.35 -0.29
N GLU A 327 18.65 -16.09 -1.20
CA GLU A 327 19.90 -16.81 -0.97
C GLU A 327 20.96 -16.34 -1.96
N ARG A 328 22.22 -16.24 -1.53
CA ARG A 328 23.31 -15.95 -2.45
C ARG A 328 23.57 -17.14 -3.37
N ALA A 329 23.64 -16.90 -4.68
CA ALA A 329 23.90 -17.92 -5.71
C ALA A 329 25.34 -17.87 -6.25
N ASP A 330 26.22 -17.06 -5.66
CA ASP A 330 27.63 -16.93 -6.01
C ASP A 330 28.57 -17.79 -5.15
N GLY A 331 28.01 -18.68 -4.32
CA GLY A 331 28.77 -19.53 -3.40
C GLY A 331 29.25 -18.83 -2.12
N GLY A 332 28.96 -17.53 -1.97
CA GLY A 332 29.26 -16.78 -0.75
C GLY A 332 28.19 -16.96 0.32
N SER A 333 28.55 -16.72 1.56
CA SER A 333 27.65 -16.73 2.71
C SER A 333 27.97 -15.59 3.67
N GLY A 334 26.99 -15.23 4.49
CA GLY A 334 27.12 -14.20 5.51
C GLY A 334 27.08 -12.76 4.96
N SER A 335 27.27 -11.81 5.88
CA SER A 335 27.26 -10.39 5.56
C SER A 335 28.47 -10.02 4.68
N TRP A 336 28.21 -9.22 3.67
CA TRP A 336 29.26 -8.61 2.86
C TRP A 336 29.82 -7.35 3.54
N SER A 337 28.93 -6.52 4.12
CA SER A 337 29.30 -5.24 4.72
C SER A 337 30.14 -5.38 5.99
N ASP A 338 29.97 -6.48 6.74
CA ASP A 338 30.71 -6.70 7.99
C ASP A 338 32.11 -7.29 7.77
N LYS A 339 32.44 -7.69 6.53
CA LYS A 339 33.80 -8.13 6.21
C LYS A 339 34.76 -6.94 6.19
N PRO A 340 36.01 -7.12 6.63
CA PRO A 340 37.05 -6.15 6.41
C PRO A 340 37.16 -5.75 4.92
N GLU A 341 37.39 -4.48 4.64
CA GLU A 341 37.34 -3.94 3.28
C GLU A 341 38.26 -4.67 2.31
N ASP A 342 39.47 -5.03 2.77
CA ASP A 342 40.46 -5.82 2.02
C ASP A 342 40.02 -7.27 1.71
N LYS A 343 38.93 -7.75 2.35
CA LYS A 343 38.38 -9.11 2.21
C LYS A 343 37.01 -9.17 1.57
N ARG A 344 36.43 -8.02 1.17
CA ARG A 344 35.03 -7.96 0.71
C ARG A 344 34.81 -8.53 -0.68
N GLY A 345 35.72 -8.47 -1.60
CA GLY A 345 35.44 -8.79 -3.00
C GLY A 345 34.28 -7.92 -3.59
N PRO A 346 33.79 -8.24 -4.80
CA PRO A 346 32.69 -7.51 -5.40
C PRO A 346 31.40 -7.71 -4.62
N PHE A 347 30.50 -6.69 -4.61
CA PHE A 347 29.19 -6.80 -4.00
C PHE A 347 28.37 -7.90 -4.72
N PRO A 348 27.61 -8.74 -3.95
CA PRO A 348 26.84 -9.83 -4.54
C PRO A 348 25.79 -9.35 -5.53
N THR A 349 25.73 -9.96 -6.70
CA THR A 349 24.72 -9.68 -7.74
C THR A 349 23.96 -10.92 -8.20
N LYS A 350 24.29 -12.09 -7.63
CA LYS A 350 23.64 -13.36 -7.98
C LYS A 350 22.85 -13.88 -6.78
N PHE A 351 21.55 -13.96 -6.95
CA PHE A 351 20.65 -14.45 -5.91
C PHE A 351 19.70 -15.50 -6.47
N LYS A 352 19.31 -16.42 -5.60
CA LYS A 352 18.18 -17.30 -5.78
C LYS A 352 17.02 -16.75 -4.98
N TYR A 353 15.87 -16.58 -5.61
CA TYR A 353 14.64 -16.12 -5.01
C TYR A 353 13.66 -17.30 -4.93
N THR A 354 13.16 -17.60 -3.75
CA THR A 354 12.20 -18.68 -3.54
C THR A 354 11.01 -18.15 -2.75
N GLN A 355 9.82 -18.31 -3.30
CA GLN A 355 8.59 -18.02 -2.57
C GLN A 355 8.37 -19.07 -1.47
N PHE A 356 7.93 -18.65 -0.31
CA PHE A 356 7.52 -19.55 0.76
C PHE A 356 6.19 -19.09 1.34
N LYS A 357 5.33 -20.07 1.67
CA LYS A 357 4.07 -19.79 2.34
C LYS A 357 4.33 -19.45 3.81
N ILE A 358 3.74 -18.37 4.31
CA ILE A 358 3.79 -18.03 5.72
C ILE A 358 2.92 -19.03 6.47
N SER A 359 3.49 -19.76 7.42
CA SER A 359 2.82 -20.84 8.17
C SER A 359 2.66 -20.52 9.66
N ASN A 360 3.36 -19.52 10.17
CA ASN A 360 3.25 -19.11 11.56
C ASN A 360 1.81 -18.70 11.90
N SER A 361 1.21 -19.36 12.90
CA SER A 361 -0.20 -19.15 13.27
C SER A 361 -0.55 -17.71 13.66
N ALA A 362 0.41 -16.96 14.19
CA ALA A 362 0.22 -15.54 14.49
C ALA A 362 0.12 -14.65 13.24
N ARG A 363 0.52 -15.18 12.07
CA ARG A 363 0.52 -14.47 10.77
C ARG A 363 -0.44 -15.10 9.76
N ALA A 364 -0.88 -16.33 9.97
CA ALA A 364 -1.75 -17.10 9.08
C ALA A 364 -3.25 -16.92 9.41
N TRP A 365 -3.68 -15.69 9.62
CA TRP A 365 -5.05 -15.32 10.02
C TRP A 365 -6.10 -15.59 8.93
N TRP A 366 -5.72 -15.75 7.66
CA TRP A 366 -6.63 -16.09 6.56
C TRP A 366 -7.31 -17.45 6.71
N THR A 367 -6.78 -18.35 7.50
CA THR A 367 -7.35 -19.71 7.72
C THR A 367 -8.71 -19.66 8.41
N ASN A 368 -9.05 -18.56 9.06
CA ASN A 368 -10.23 -18.41 9.89
C ASN A 368 -11.09 -17.20 9.50
N PHE A 369 -10.88 -16.63 8.32
CA PHE A 369 -11.66 -15.45 7.92
C PHE A 369 -13.17 -15.75 7.98
N ASN A 370 -13.92 -14.80 8.53
CA ASN A 370 -15.37 -14.85 8.62
C ASN A 370 -15.93 -13.47 8.26
N SER A 371 -17.04 -13.44 7.51
CA SER A 371 -17.66 -12.20 7.04
C SER A 371 -18.03 -11.21 8.15
N LYS A 372 -18.31 -11.69 9.36
CA LYS A 372 -18.54 -10.81 10.52
C LYS A 372 -17.36 -9.87 10.81
N TRP A 373 -16.15 -10.23 10.40
CA TRP A 373 -14.93 -9.44 10.64
C TRP A 373 -14.80 -8.22 9.72
N TYR A 374 -15.69 -8.03 8.76
CA TYR A 374 -15.75 -6.76 8.04
C TYR A 374 -16.10 -5.57 8.95
N LEU A 375 -16.88 -5.81 10.03
CA LEU A 375 -17.10 -4.82 11.08
C LEU A 375 -16.77 -5.44 12.45
N SER A 376 -16.10 -4.66 13.29
CA SER A 376 -15.71 -5.09 14.63
C SER A 376 -16.92 -5.21 15.55
N ALA A 377 -16.83 -6.12 16.55
CA ALA A 377 -17.79 -6.16 17.64
C ALA A 377 -17.78 -4.86 18.45
N PHE A 378 -18.94 -4.42 18.90
CA PHE A 378 -19.01 -3.47 20.00
C PHE A 378 -18.73 -4.18 21.33
N PRO A 379 -18.05 -3.52 22.28
CA PRO A 379 -17.85 -4.10 23.62
C PRO A 379 -19.20 -4.44 24.25
N VAL A 380 -19.30 -5.64 24.80
CA VAL A 380 -20.58 -6.15 25.39
C VAL A 380 -21.11 -5.22 26.49
N ASN A 381 -20.24 -4.65 27.29
CA ASN A 381 -20.64 -3.68 28.31
C ASN A 381 -21.23 -2.38 27.74
N GLU A 382 -20.86 -1.98 26.51
CA GLU A 382 -21.46 -0.83 25.84
C GLU A 382 -22.85 -1.16 25.30
N VAL A 383 -23.02 -2.33 24.68
CA VAL A 383 -24.32 -2.81 24.19
C VAL A 383 -25.33 -2.92 25.36
N ASN A 384 -24.87 -3.42 26.50
CA ASN A 384 -25.72 -3.64 27.69
C ASN A 384 -26.11 -2.35 28.47
N LYS A 385 -25.59 -1.18 28.09
CA LYS A 385 -25.97 0.08 28.72
C LYS A 385 -27.40 0.54 28.41
N GLY A 386 -28.08 -0.05 27.45
CA GLY A 386 -29.49 0.20 27.17
C GLY A 386 -29.81 1.52 26.49
N TYR A 387 -28.82 2.18 25.85
CA TYR A 387 -29.06 3.43 25.10
C TYR A 387 -29.32 3.17 23.59
N GLY A 388 -29.69 1.94 23.24
CA GLY A 388 -30.10 1.58 21.87
C GLY A 388 -28.94 1.19 20.93
N LEU A 389 -27.74 0.93 21.46
CA LEU A 389 -26.65 0.37 20.66
C LEU A 389 -26.93 -1.12 20.40
N THR A 390 -27.06 -1.50 19.13
CA THR A 390 -27.19 -2.89 18.71
C THR A 390 -25.85 -3.47 18.28
N GLN A 391 -25.65 -4.76 18.49
CA GLN A 391 -24.43 -5.46 18.08
C GLN A 391 -24.39 -5.66 16.56
N ASN A 392 -23.20 -5.65 16.00
CA ASN A 392 -22.99 -6.02 14.61
C ASN A 392 -23.29 -7.50 14.35
N PRO A 393 -23.80 -7.87 13.15
CA PRO A 393 -24.12 -9.26 12.82
C PRO A 393 -22.95 -10.21 13.04
N GLY A 394 -23.22 -11.39 13.62
CA GLY A 394 -22.26 -12.44 13.87
C GLY A 394 -21.44 -12.31 15.16
N TRP A 395 -21.70 -11.29 16.01
CA TRP A 395 -20.97 -11.04 17.27
C TRP A 395 -21.81 -11.24 18.53
#